data_37575ef6af2025a8fc5d426bac3decd2
#
_entry.id   37575ef6af2025a8fc5d426bac3decd2
#
_cell.length_a   1.000
_cell.length_b   1.000
_cell.length_c   1.000
_cell.angle_alpha   90.00
_cell.angle_beta   90.00
_cell.angle_gamma   90.00
#
_symmetry.space_group_name_H-M   'P 1'
#
loop_
_entity.id
_entity.type
_entity.pdbx_description
1 polymer ?
#
loop_
_entity_poly.entity_id
_entity_poly.type
_entity_poly.pdbx_seq_one_letter_code
_entity_poly.pdbx_strand_id
1 'polypeptide(L)'
;GENNRMISPEFKGAGHTVRLVACDAHDTAALKANWDKVLAAMAEGKVLSAWALGLGGVAEGLFKMALGNRLGVHMLDSYEADPFAWQFGSLLMECTEDCQLGVPVAQTTEEYTFVRGGESLDMATLQEMYEGKLDKVFAYRGHSGETTEKFSYAAEKRVAPAVKHVKPLAFIPVFPGTNCEYDTARAFKKAGADPEIFVINNQNRENLAQSVKAFSERGRGSQIIMLPGGFSGGDEPDGSGKFITSFFRNDYVSEMVSELLEKRDGLMCGICNGFQALIKLGLVPFGKIVAPSAANPTLTFNEIGRHQSRLVRTRIASNLSPWLSLYEVGETVVVPISHGEGRFVCGEELLASLAANGQIATQYVDLDGRVTMDIDYNPNGSVDAVEGITSPDGRVFGKMGHSERTGSNLYKNVPSAYDLRIFQGAVRYFSF
;
A
#
# COMPACT_ATOMS: atom_id res chain seq x y z
N GLY A 1 -16.91 18.77 0.32
CA GLY A 1 -18.24 18.75 0.91
C GLY A 1 -18.23 17.98 2.22
N GLU A 2 -19.03 18.38 3.15
CA GLU A 2 -19.23 17.60 4.37
C GLU A 2 -19.92 16.30 4.01
N ASN A 3 -19.23 15.19 4.17
CA ASN A 3 -19.77 13.87 3.90
C ASN A 3 -20.27 13.24 5.16
N ASN A 4 -21.55 13.34 5.33
CA ASN A 4 -22.16 12.85 6.54
C ASN A 4 -22.43 11.35 6.51
N ARG A 5 -22.50 10.73 5.33
CA ARG A 5 -22.75 9.29 5.20
C ARG A 5 -22.30 8.77 3.83
N MET A 6 -21.29 7.93 3.82
CA MET A 6 -20.92 7.16 2.63
C MET A 6 -21.48 5.75 2.75
N ILE A 7 -22.00 5.22 1.65
CA ILE A 7 -22.44 3.84 1.53
C ILE A 7 -21.58 3.14 0.49
N SER A 8 -21.29 1.87 0.71
CA SER A 8 -20.59 1.01 -0.24
C SER A 8 -21.58 0.26 -1.13
N PRO A 9 -21.15 -0.22 -2.30
CA PRO A 9 -22.09 -0.74 -3.30
C PRO A 9 -22.60 -2.16 -3.05
N GLU A 10 -21.92 -2.97 -2.23
CA GLU A 10 -22.33 -4.36 -1.97
C GLU A 10 -23.63 -4.45 -1.15
N PHE A 11 -24.47 -5.46 -1.41
CA PHE A 11 -25.67 -5.74 -0.61
C PHE A 11 -25.31 -6.01 0.86
N LYS A 12 -26.15 -5.50 1.77
CA LYS A 12 -25.90 -5.54 3.24
C LYS A 12 -26.57 -6.70 3.94
N GLY A 13 -27.66 -7.23 3.37
CA GLY A 13 -28.39 -8.33 3.98
C GLY A 13 -29.40 -8.97 3.04
N ALA A 14 -29.89 -10.14 3.41
CA ALA A 14 -30.98 -10.81 2.70
C ALA A 14 -32.34 -10.24 3.08
N GLY A 15 -33.34 -10.40 2.20
CA GLY A 15 -34.70 -9.95 2.40
C GLY A 15 -34.96 -8.48 2.06
N HIS A 16 -33.95 -7.75 1.63
CA HIS A 16 -34.09 -6.35 1.25
C HIS A 16 -34.60 -6.19 -0.18
N THR A 17 -35.42 -5.17 -0.41
CA THR A 17 -35.87 -4.80 -1.76
C THR A 17 -34.79 -3.98 -2.46
N VAL A 18 -34.46 -4.39 -3.69
CA VAL A 18 -33.60 -3.61 -4.58
C VAL A 18 -34.49 -2.79 -5.53
N ARG A 19 -34.25 -1.48 -5.57
CA ARG A 19 -35.05 -0.53 -6.33
C ARG A 19 -34.22 0.20 -7.37
N LEU A 20 -34.83 0.50 -8.51
CA LEU A 20 -34.22 1.24 -9.62
C LEU A 20 -34.77 2.66 -9.67
N VAL A 21 -33.90 3.65 -9.60
CA VAL A 21 -34.21 5.03 -10.01
C VAL A 21 -33.70 5.20 -11.42
N ALA A 22 -34.60 5.07 -12.39
CA ALA A 22 -34.29 5.25 -13.79
C ALA A 22 -34.08 6.74 -14.13
N CYS A 23 -33.05 7.01 -14.94
CA CYS A 23 -32.73 8.35 -15.39
C CYS A 23 -32.48 8.34 -16.91
N ASP A 24 -32.88 9.42 -17.58
CA ASP A 24 -32.39 9.74 -18.92
C ASP A 24 -31.12 10.60 -18.79
N ALA A 25 -30.00 10.11 -19.25
CA ALA A 25 -28.72 10.83 -19.20
C ALA A 25 -28.71 12.12 -20.07
N HIS A 26 -29.66 12.25 -20.99
CA HIS A 26 -29.81 13.44 -21.83
C HIS A 26 -30.67 14.54 -21.18
N ASP A 27 -31.49 14.19 -20.17
CA ASP A 27 -32.22 15.16 -19.36
C ASP A 27 -31.48 15.46 -18.06
N THR A 28 -30.55 16.41 -18.12
CA THR A 28 -29.68 16.77 -16.98
C THR A 28 -30.45 17.35 -15.79
N ALA A 29 -31.59 17.96 -16.01
CA ALA A 29 -32.46 18.52 -14.94
C ALA A 29 -33.15 17.39 -14.17
N ALA A 30 -33.78 16.45 -14.89
CA ALA A 30 -34.39 15.27 -14.29
C ALA A 30 -33.36 14.38 -13.61
N LEU A 31 -32.18 14.18 -14.24
CA LEU A 31 -31.07 13.45 -13.69
C LEU A 31 -30.65 14.01 -12.31
N LYS A 32 -30.38 15.32 -12.26
CA LYS A 32 -30.02 15.98 -11.01
C LYS A 32 -31.11 15.83 -9.95
N ALA A 33 -32.38 16.09 -10.30
CA ALA A 33 -33.49 15.97 -9.38
C ALA A 33 -33.65 14.55 -8.80
N ASN A 34 -33.39 13.50 -9.60
CA ASN A 34 -33.44 12.13 -9.15
C ASN A 34 -32.24 11.80 -8.21
N TRP A 35 -31.05 12.26 -8.53
CA TRP A 35 -29.89 12.08 -7.65
C TRP A 35 -30.07 12.84 -6.32
N ASP A 36 -30.61 14.03 -6.32
CA ASP A 36 -30.93 14.79 -5.10
C ASP A 36 -31.88 13.99 -4.18
N LYS A 37 -32.93 13.33 -4.76
CA LYS A 37 -33.83 12.45 -4.00
C LYS A 37 -33.09 11.21 -3.41
N VAL A 38 -32.21 10.60 -4.18
CA VAL A 38 -31.42 9.48 -3.70
C VAL A 38 -30.50 9.90 -2.56
N LEU A 39 -29.81 11.04 -2.69
CA LEU A 39 -28.95 11.59 -1.63
C LEU A 39 -29.74 11.90 -0.35
N ALA A 40 -30.96 12.42 -0.48
CA ALA A 40 -31.84 12.65 0.67
C ALA A 40 -32.22 11.32 1.36
N ALA A 41 -32.61 10.30 0.60
CA ALA A 41 -32.92 8.97 1.12
C ALA A 41 -31.71 8.29 1.76
N MET A 42 -30.50 8.50 1.23
CA MET A 42 -29.24 8.05 1.85
C MET A 42 -28.99 8.74 3.19
N ALA A 43 -29.22 10.06 3.27
CA ALA A 43 -29.07 10.82 4.51
C ALA A 43 -30.05 10.36 5.59
N GLU A 44 -31.29 9.98 5.21
CA GLU A 44 -32.31 9.40 6.08
C GLU A 44 -32.00 7.94 6.49
N GLY A 45 -31.02 7.30 5.86
CA GLY A 45 -30.67 5.90 6.13
C GLY A 45 -31.58 4.88 5.46
N LYS A 46 -32.39 5.29 4.52
CA LYS A 46 -33.32 4.42 3.76
C LYS A 46 -32.63 3.65 2.63
N VAL A 47 -31.49 4.12 2.16
CA VAL A 47 -30.65 3.46 1.16
C VAL A 47 -29.46 2.83 1.86
N LEU A 48 -29.32 1.51 1.78
CA LEU A 48 -28.28 0.72 2.45
C LEU A 48 -27.03 0.56 1.58
N SER A 49 -27.25 0.35 0.28
CA SER A 49 -26.18 0.29 -0.74
C SER A 49 -26.71 0.82 -2.08
N ALA A 50 -25.80 1.26 -2.96
CA ALA A 50 -26.20 1.76 -4.27
C ALA A 50 -25.11 1.50 -5.33
N TRP A 51 -25.58 1.30 -6.58
CA TRP A 51 -24.75 1.07 -7.76
C TRP A 51 -25.22 1.95 -8.92
N ALA A 52 -24.29 2.66 -9.55
CA ALA A 52 -24.56 3.39 -10.78
C ALA A 52 -24.54 2.43 -11.99
N LEU A 53 -25.62 2.43 -12.78
CA LEU A 53 -25.74 1.54 -13.93
C LEU A 53 -24.83 1.96 -15.09
N GLY A 54 -24.30 0.98 -15.79
CA GLY A 54 -23.45 1.12 -16.95
C GLY A 54 -23.91 0.27 -18.14
N LEU A 55 -22.95 -0.27 -18.89
CA LEU A 55 -23.19 -1.02 -20.12
C LEU A 55 -23.96 -2.34 -19.93
N GLY A 56 -23.80 -2.99 -18.79
CA GLY A 56 -24.49 -4.26 -18.49
C GLY A 56 -25.84 -4.09 -17.80
N GLY A 57 -26.33 -2.87 -17.66
CA GLY A 57 -27.67 -2.57 -17.15
C GLY A 57 -27.92 -3.07 -15.72
N VAL A 58 -29.20 -3.36 -15.44
CA VAL A 58 -29.68 -3.84 -14.13
C VAL A 58 -29.06 -5.19 -13.77
N ALA A 59 -28.92 -6.11 -14.74
CA ALA A 59 -28.32 -7.43 -14.48
C ALA A 59 -26.88 -7.34 -14.01
N GLU A 60 -26.04 -6.51 -14.63
CA GLU A 60 -24.66 -6.26 -14.19
C GLU A 60 -24.63 -5.64 -12.79
N GLY A 61 -25.49 -4.64 -12.54
CA GLY A 61 -25.54 -3.98 -11.25
C GLY A 61 -25.92 -4.94 -10.13
N LEU A 62 -26.98 -5.73 -10.30
CA LEU A 62 -27.39 -6.75 -9.34
C LEU A 62 -26.31 -7.78 -9.07
N PHE A 63 -25.69 -8.30 -10.13
CA PHE A 63 -24.57 -9.24 -10.02
C PHE A 63 -23.40 -8.66 -9.20
N LYS A 64 -22.95 -7.45 -9.53
CA LYS A 64 -21.80 -6.84 -8.84
C LYS A 64 -22.09 -6.46 -7.40
N MET A 65 -23.31 -6.00 -7.10
CA MET A 65 -23.73 -5.73 -5.72
C MET A 65 -23.81 -7.01 -4.87
N ALA A 66 -24.10 -8.16 -5.49
CA ALA A 66 -24.18 -9.45 -4.82
C ALA A 66 -22.81 -10.04 -4.43
N LEU A 67 -21.72 -9.68 -5.14
CA LEU A 67 -20.39 -10.29 -4.94
C LEU A 67 -19.80 -10.03 -3.56
N GLY A 68 -19.91 -8.79 -3.04
CA GLY A 68 -19.13 -8.34 -1.88
C GLY A 68 -19.41 -9.13 -0.61
N ASN A 69 -20.66 -9.34 -0.26
CA ASN A 69 -21.08 -10.10 0.93
C ASN A 69 -21.66 -11.49 0.58
N ARG A 70 -21.47 -11.93 -0.67
CA ARG A 70 -21.92 -13.25 -1.16
C ARG A 70 -23.42 -13.49 -0.91
N LEU A 71 -24.25 -12.48 -1.19
CA LEU A 71 -25.68 -12.57 -1.14
C LEU A 71 -26.25 -12.92 -2.51
N GLY A 72 -27.33 -13.68 -2.56
CA GLY A 72 -28.05 -13.93 -3.79
C GLY A 72 -29.03 -12.81 -4.13
N VAL A 73 -29.64 -12.93 -5.28
CA VAL A 73 -30.63 -12.01 -5.78
C VAL A 73 -31.74 -12.72 -6.53
N HIS A 74 -32.98 -12.38 -6.23
CA HIS A 74 -34.17 -12.80 -6.97
C HIS A 74 -34.71 -11.58 -7.72
N MET A 75 -34.53 -11.56 -9.03
CA MET A 75 -35.07 -10.52 -9.89
C MET A 75 -36.58 -10.71 -10.04
N LEU A 76 -37.34 -9.63 -9.82
CA LEU A 76 -38.81 -9.71 -9.83
C LEU A 76 -39.35 -9.86 -11.25
N ASP A 77 -40.33 -10.75 -11.44
CA ASP A 77 -41.01 -10.93 -12.71
C ASP A 77 -41.78 -9.69 -13.16
N SER A 78 -42.16 -8.83 -12.22
CA SER A 78 -42.79 -7.51 -12.49
C SER A 78 -41.87 -6.51 -13.19
N TYR A 79 -40.55 -6.77 -13.23
CA TYR A 79 -39.60 -5.98 -14.00
C TYR A 79 -39.50 -6.56 -15.42
N GLU A 80 -40.36 -6.09 -16.32
CA GLU A 80 -40.51 -6.58 -17.69
C GLU A 80 -39.43 -6.03 -18.66
N ALA A 81 -38.74 -4.95 -18.30
CA ALA A 81 -37.73 -4.33 -19.17
C ALA A 81 -36.52 -5.23 -19.36
N ASP A 82 -35.79 -5.02 -20.46
CA ASP A 82 -34.52 -5.73 -20.71
C ASP A 82 -33.50 -5.39 -19.60
N PRO A 83 -33.06 -6.39 -18.79
CA PRO A 83 -32.14 -6.15 -17.70
C PRO A 83 -30.73 -5.83 -18.15
N PHE A 84 -30.39 -6.05 -19.43
CA PHE A 84 -29.09 -5.70 -20.02
C PHE A 84 -29.11 -4.37 -20.76
N ALA A 85 -30.26 -3.69 -20.82
CA ALA A 85 -30.36 -2.38 -21.47
C ALA A 85 -29.45 -1.36 -20.78
N TRP A 86 -28.78 -0.54 -21.58
CA TRP A 86 -27.94 0.55 -21.08
C TRP A 86 -28.82 1.62 -20.40
N GLN A 87 -28.46 1.98 -19.17
CA GLN A 87 -29.23 2.93 -18.36
C GLN A 87 -28.29 3.88 -17.61
N PHE A 88 -27.42 4.56 -18.34
CA PHE A 88 -26.49 5.53 -17.76
C PHE A 88 -27.20 6.61 -16.95
N GLY A 89 -26.65 6.93 -15.78
CA GLY A 89 -27.25 7.90 -14.85
C GLY A 89 -28.29 7.30 -13.90
N SER A 90 -28.79 6.10 -14.19
CA SER A 90 -29.70 5.35 -13.34
C SER A 90 -28.97 4.69 -12.16
N LEU A 91 -29.66 4.53 -11.04
CA LEU A 91 -29.11 3.97 -9.81
C LEU A 91 -29.93 2.77 -9.34
N LEU A 92 -29.26 1.66 -9.05
CA LEU A 92 -29.80 0.58 -8.24
C LEU A 92 -29.53 0.87 -6.77
N MET A 93 -30.49 0.56 -5.92
CA MET A 93 -30.40 0.80 -4.48
C MET A 93 -30.98 -0.39 -3.72
N GLU A 94 -30.23 -0.91 -2.77
CA GLU A 94 -30.77 -1.75 -1.71
C GLU A 94 -31.43 -0.85 -0.66
N CYS A 95 -32.67 -1.13 -0.31
CA CYS A 95 -33.50 -0.24 0.46
C CYS A 95 -34.08 -0.89 1.70
N THR A 96 -34.31 -0.09 2.73
CA THR A 96 -35.20 -0.45 3.86
C THR A 96 -36.67 -0.56 3.40
N GLU A 97 -37.52 -1.20 4.19
CA GLU A 97 -38.92 -1.44 3.87
C GLU A 97 -39.72 -0.14 3.65
N ASP A 98 -39.39 0.93 4.34
CA ASP A 98 -40.03 2.25 4.26
C ASP A 98 -39.57 3.11 3.09
N CYS A 99 -38.54 2.67 2.34
CA CYS A 99 -38.09 3.36 1.14
C CYS A 99 -39.04 3.08 -0.05
N GLN A 100 -39.66 4.12 -0.59
CA GLN A 100 -40.55 4.02 -1.76
C GLN A 100 -39.94 4.67 -3.01
N LEU A 101 -38.68 5.08 -2.98
CA LEU A 101 -38.02 5.75 -4.11
C LEU A 101 -37.68 4.76 -5.23
N GLY A 102 -38.06 5.07 -6.46
CA GLY A 102 -37.82 4.21 -7.63
C GLY A 102 -38.77 3.00 -7.70
N VAL A 103 -38.54 2.13 -8.68
CA VAL A 103 -39.36 0.91 -8.89
C VAL A 103 -38.62 -0.32 -8.32
N PRO A 104 -39.33 -1.26 -7.68
CA PRO A 104 -38.71 -2.50 -7.22
C PRO A 104 -38.33 -3.35 -8.42
N VAL A 105 -37.09 -3.92 -8.41
CA VAL A 105 -36.57 -4.74 -9.50
C VAL A 105 -36.08 -6.12 -9.02
N ALA A 106 -35.69 -6.23 -7.77
CA ALA A 106 -35.19 -7.48 -7.19
C ALA A 106 -35.36 -7.52 -5.67
N GLN A 107 -35.14 -8.70 -5.09
CA GLN A 107 -35.01 -8.92 -3.66
C GLN A 107 -33.70 -9.66 -3.38
N THR A 108 -32.98 -9.28 -2.36
CA THR A 108 -31.76 -9.97 -1.90
C THR A 108 -32.13 -11.28 -1.18
N THR A 109 -31.28 -12.30 -1.32
CA THR A 109 -31.49 -13.63 -0.70
C THR A 109 -30.23 -14.10 0.01
N GLU A 110 -30.38 -15.01 0.97
CA GLU A 110 -29.23 -15.67 1.63
C GLU A 110 -28.53 -16.66 0.71
N GLU A 111 -29.32 -17.36 -0.12
CA GLU A 111 -28.77 -18.33 -1.06
C GLU A 111 -28.01 -17.61 -2.17
N TYR A 112 -26.74 -17.97 -2.36
CA TYR A 112 -25.84 -17.31 -3.32
C TYR A 112 -26.16 -17.71 -4.76
N THR A 113 -27.34 -17.30 -5.24
CA THR A 113 -27.89 -17.59 -6.57
C THR A 113 -28.44 -16.31 -7.22
N PHE A 114 -28.47 -16.28 -8.54
CA PHE A 114 -29.17 -15.27 -9.32
C PHE A 114 -30.43 -15.92 -9.93
N VAL A 115 -31.60 -15.49 -9.48
CA VAL A 115 -32.88 -16.09 -9.90
C VAL A 115 -33.69 -15.10 -10.73
N ARG A 116 -34.27 -15.57 -11.85
CA ARG A 116 -35.23 -14.83 -12.68
C ARG A 116 -36.14 -15.80 -13.43
N GLY A 117 -37.46 -15.57 -13.44
CA GLY A 117 -38.44 -16.32 -14.26
C GLY A 117 -38.39 -17.84 -14.03
N GLY A 118 -38.05 -18.28 -12.81
CA GLY A 118 -37.91 -19.71 -12.48
C GLY A 118 -36.57 -20.33 -12.86
N GLU A 119 -35.67 -19.60 -13.53
CA GLU A 119 -34.30 -20.01 -13.77
C GLU A 119 -33.40 -19.55 -12.61
N SER A 120 -32.46 -20.42 -12.21
CA SER A 120 -31.49 -20.14 -11.15
C SER A 120 -30.09 -20.37 -11.67
N LEU A 121 -29.22 -19.38 -11.49
CA LEU A 121 -27.80 -19.43 -11.82
C LEU A 121 -26.98 -19.42 -10.53
N ASP A 122 -25.98 -20.30 -10.44
CA ASP A 122 -25.05 -20.30 -9.34
C ASP A 122 -24.11 -19.08 -9.43
N MET A 123 -24.14 -18.23 -8.41
CA MET A 123 -23.34 -17.00 -8.36
C MET A 123 -21.84 -17.27 -8.25
N ALA A 124 -21.42 -18.40 -7.66
CA ALA A 124 -20.00 -18.74 -7.60
C ALA A 124 -19.46 -19.04 -9.01
N THR A 125 -20.21 -19.73 -9.83
CA THR A 125 -19.88 -19.99 -11.24
C THR A 125 -19.85 -18.67 -12.04
N LEU A 126 -20.82 -17.79 -11.86
CA LEU A 126 -20.84 -16.48 -12.53
C LEU A 126 -19.64 -15.61 -12.12
N GLN A 127 -19.27 -15.63 -10.84
CA GLN A 127 -18.12 -14.94 -10.31
C GLN A 127 -16.82 -15.44 -10.94
N GLU A 128 -16.62 -16.76 -11.01
CA GLU A 128 -15.44 -17.37 -11.62
C GLU A 128 -15.31 -16.99 -13.10
N MET A 129 -16.43 -17.02 -13.86
CA MET A 129 -16.46 -16.58 -15.25
C MET A 129 -16.12 -15.10 -15.41
N TYR A 130 -16.59 -14.25 -14.52
CA TYR A 130 -16.32 -12.80 -14.53
C TYR A 130 -14.88 -12.50 -14.21
N GLU A 131 -14.36 -13.04 -13.11
CA GLU A 131 -13.00 -12.80 -12.62
C GLU A 131 -11.95 -13.45 -13.53
N GLY A 132 -12.19 -14.67 -14.03
CA GLY A 132 -11.27 -15.42 -14.88
C GLY A 132 -11.12 -14.87 -16.31
N LYS A 133 -12.00 -13.97 -16.75
CA LYS A 133 -12.02 -13.50 -18.15
C LYS A 133 -10.70 -12.88 -18.61
N LEU A 134 -10.03 -12.15 -17.74
CA LEU A 134 -8.76 -11.48 -18.04
C LEU A 134 -7.55 -12.15 -17.37
N ASP A 135 -7.73 -13.25 -16.68
CA ASP A 135 -6.68 -13.90 -15.87
C ASP A 135 -5.41 -14.21 -16.68
N LYS A 136 -5.55 -14.60 -17.94
CA LYS A 136 -4.41 -14.87 -18.84
C LYS A 136 -3.60 -13.63 -19.21
N VAL A 137 -4.18 -12.43 -19.08
CA VAL A 137 -3.54 -11.15 -19.43
C VAL A 137 -3.21 -10.36 -18.17
N PHE A 138 -4.10 -10.41 -17.19
CA PHE A 138 -3.99 -9.74 -15.90
C PHE A 138 -4.39 -10.73 -14.82
N ALA A 139 -3.46 -11.59 -14.40
CA ALA A 139 -3.69 -12.46 -13.26
C ALA A 139 -4.02 -11.61 -12.03
N TYR A 140 -5.13 -11.91 -11.38
CA TYR A 140 -5.58 -11.19 -10.18
C TYR A 140 -5.34 -12.01 -8.91
N ARG A 141 -5.07 -13.30 -9.05
CA ARG A 141 -4.66 -14.21 -7.97
C ARG A 141 -3.20 -14.56 -8.15
N GLY A 142 -2.43 -14.46 -7.09
CA GLY A 142 -1.10 -15.05 -6.98
C GLY A 142 -1.19 -16.48 -6.47
N HIS A 143 -0.04 -17.11 -6.28
CA HIS A 143 0.02 -18.42 -5.65
C HIS A 143 -0.41 -18.29 -4.19
N SER A 144 -1.55 -18.90 -3.85
CA SER A 144 -2.02 -18.99 -2.47
C SER A 144 -1.77 -20.42 -1.96
N GLY A 145 -1.41 -20.56 -0.68
CA GLY A 145 -1.33 -21.85 -0.01
C GLY A 145 0.09 -22.36 0.28
N GLU A 146 1.13 -21.58 0.00
CA GLU A 146 2.47 -21.89 0.51
C GLU A 146 2.54 -21.63 2.02
N THR A 147 3.18 -22.55 2.74
CA THR A 147 3.51 -22.34 4.14
C THR A 147 4.57 -21.26 4.25
N THR A 148 4.44 -20.38 5.22
CA THR A 148 5.40 -19.31 5.45
C THR A 148 5.89 -19.33 6.89
N GLU A 149 7.14 -18.96 7.09
CA GLU A 149 7.75 -18.91 8.41
C GLU A 149 7.45 -17.57 9.10
N LYS A 150 7.10 -17.66 10.39
CA LYS A 150 6.91 -16.49 11.25
C LYS A 150 8.20 -16.18 11.98
N PHE A 151 8.89 -15.13 11.53
CA PHE A 151 10.12 -14.68 12.21
C PHE A 151 9.80 -13.84 13.44
N SER A 152 10.61 -14.01 14.50
CA SER A 152 10.47 -13.22 15.73
C SER A 152 11.84 -13.08 16.40
N TYR A 153 12.33 -11.86 16.49
CA TYR A 153 13.61 -11.54 17.11
C TYR A 153 13.47 -10.34 18.04
N ALA A 154 13.61 -10.59 19.34
CA ALA A 154 13.64 -9.54 20.35
C ALA A 154 15.09 -9.22 20.71
N ALA A 155 15.57 -8.04 20.35
CA ALA A 155 16.95 -7.62 20.61
C ALA A 155 17.15 -7.34 22.11
N GLU A 156 18.08 -8.02 22.73
CA GLU A 156 18.51 -7.74 24.12
C GLU A 156 19.23 -6.40 24.22
N LYS A 157 20.03 -6.07 23.21
CA LYS A 157 20.77 -4.80 23.10
C LYS A 157 20.64 -4.23 21.71
N ARG A 158 20.61 -2.91 21.64
CA ARG A 158 20.64 -2.17 20.38
C ARG A 158 21.89 -1.29 20.37
N VAL A 159 22.36 -0.98 19.15
CA VAL A 159 23.43 0.00 18.97
C VAL A 159 22.97 1.36 19.48
N ALA A 160 23.92 2.17 19.96
CA ALA A 160 23.68 3.52 20.42
C ALA A 160 24.77 4.44 19.84
N PRO A 161 24.46 5.69 19.50
CA PRO A 161 25.44 6.59 18.94
C PRO A 161 26.37 7.12 20.03
N ALA A 162 27.64 7.32 19.68
CA ALA A 162 28.61 7.93 20.58
C ALA A 162 28.32 9.40 20.84
N VAL A 163 27.77 10.10 19.85
CA VAL A 163 27.41 11.52 19.93
C VAL A 163 25.89 11.69 19.90
N LYS A 164 25.36 12.40 20.88
CA LYS A 164 23.94 12.73 20.98
C LYS A 164 23.60 14.02 20.27
N HIS A 165 22.40 14.07 19.70
CA HIS A 165 21.86 15.25 19.00
C HIS A 165 20.43 15.47 19.45
N VAL A 166 20.15 16.59 20.07
CA VAL A 166 18.78 16.93 20.55
C VAL A 166 17.81 17.04 19.38
N LYS A 167 18.29 17.54 18.25
CA LYS A 167 17.50 17.69 17.03
C LYS A 167 18.32 17.20 15.84
N PRO A 168 18.29 15.89 15.55
CA PRO A 168 19.12 15.33 14.48
C PRO A 168 18.67 15.88 13.12
N LEU A 169 19.64 16.12 12.23
CA LEU A 169 19.41 16.53 10.84
C LEU A 169 19.06 15.30 10.02
N ALA A 170 17.85 15.28 9.45
CA ALA A 170 17.40 14.27 8.52
C ALA A 170 17.54 14.80 7.07
N PHE A 171 18.53 14.27 6.35
CA PHE A 171 18.87 14.68 4.99
C PHE A 171 18.13 13.82 3.97
N ILE A 172 17.33 14.45 3.12
CA ILE A 172 16.36 13.80 2.24
C ILE A 172 16.72 14.15 0.79
N PRO A 173 17.46 13.28 0.06
CA PRO A 173 17.73 13.50 -1.35
C PRO A 173 16.49 13.30 -2.21
N VAL A 174 16.31 14.20 -3.17
CA VAL A 174 15.22 14.19 -4.13
C VAL A 174 15.79 14.02 -5.52
N PHE A 175 15.45 12.93 -6.17
CA PHE A 175 15.82 12.61 -7.53
C PHE A 175 14.66 12.90 -8.49
N PRO A 176 14.90 13.08 -9.80
CA PRO A 176 13.81 13.16 -10.76
C PRO A 176 12.88 11.95 -10.64
N GLY A 177 11.59 12.18 -10.37
CA GLY A 177 10.60 11.13 -10.11
C GLY A 177 10.36 10.77 -8.64
N THR A 178 11.15 11.29 -7.69
CA THR A 178 10.81 11.22 -6.25
C THR A 178 9.53 12.02 -5.98
N ASN A 179 8.63 11.51 -5.14
CA ASN A 179 7.35 12.16 -4.85
C ASN A 179 6.90 12.10 -3.37
N CYS A 180 7.68 11.49 -2.49
CA CYS A 180 7.33 11.35 -1.07
C CYS A 180 8.19 12.21 -0.12
N GLU A 181 8.99 13.15 -0.65
CA GLU A 181 9.91 13.97 0.13
C GLU A 181 9.22 14.90 1.12
N TYR A 182 8.09 15.50 0.74
CA TYR A 182 7.34 16.39 1.62
C TYR A 182 6.65 15.65 2.76
N ASP A 183 6.08 14.47 2.48
CA ASP A 183 5.49 13.61 3.51
C ASP A 183 6.56 13.13 4.49
N THR A 184 7.71 12.72 3.96
CA THR A 184 8.89 12.31 4.74
C THR A 184 9.40 13.44 5.62
N ALA A 185 9.60 14.65 5.07
CA ALA A 185 10.04 15.80 5.82
C ALA A 185 9.04 16.18 6.93
N ARG A 186 7.74 16.13 6.62
CA ARG A 186 6.66 16.36 7.60
C ARG A 186 6.69 15.34 8.74
N ALA A 187 6.93 14.05 8.41
CA ALA A 187 7.02 12.99 9.41
C ALA A 187 8.21 13.19 10.35
N PHE A 188 9.41 13.51 9.83
CA PHE A 188 10.57 13.82 10.63
C PHE A 188 10.38 15.07 11.49
N LYS A 189 9.79 16.13 10.94
CA LYS A 189 9.48 17.35 11.70
C LYS A 189 8.56 17.07 12.89
N LYS A 190 7.52 16.24 12.68
CA LYS A 190 6.62 15.80 13.75
C LYS A 190 7.32 14.92 14.79
N ALA A 191 8.32 14.13 14.39
CA ALA A 191 9.14 13.32 15.28
C ALA A 191 10.19 14.12 16.07
N GLY A 192 10.43 15.40 15.72
CA GLY A 192 11.37 16.27 16.41
C GLY A 192 12.75 16.41 15.74
N ALA A 193 12.93 15.90 14.53
CA ALA A 193 14.13 16.12 13.72
C ALA A 193 14.08 17.46 12.97
N ASP A 194 15.22 17.80 12.36
CA ASP A 194 15.35 18.90 11.39
C ASP A 194 15.46 18.31 9.98
N PRO A 195 14.39 18.26 9.19
CA PRO A 195 14.45 17.70 7.85
C PRO A 195 15.00 18.73 6.85
N GLU A 196 15.94 18.28 6.03
CA GLU A 196 16.46 19.04 4.90
C GLU A 196 16.22 18.30 3.59
N ILE A 197 15.42 18.88 2.70
CA ILE A 197 15.18 18.36 1.35
C ILE A 197 16.29 18.87 0.43
N PHE A 198 16.97 17.95 -0.25
CA PHE A 198 18.05 18.27 -1.18
C PHE A 198 17.73 17.75 -2.59
N VAL A 199 17.47 18.67 -3.51
CA VAL A 199 17.14 18.33 -4.91
C VAL A 199 18.40 18.08 -5.72
N ILE A 200 18.48 16.90 -6.34
CA ILE A 200 19.54 16.53 -7.27
C ILE A 200 19.25 17.15 -8.64
N ASN A 201 20.06 18.08 -9.07
CA ASN A 201 19.97 18.69 -10.39
C ASN A 201 20.77 17.87 -11.40
N ASN A 202 20.07 17.22 -12.32
CA ASN A 202 20.63 16.37 -13.37
C ASN A 202 20.41 16.91 -14.80
N GLN A 203 20.12 18.19 -14.97
CA GLN A 203 19.83 18.79 -16.28
C GLN A 203 21.00 18.70 -17.27
N ASN A 204 22.24 18.71 -16.75
CA ASN A 204 23.45 18.51 -17.51
C ASN A 204 24.55 17.92 -16.62
N ARG A 205 25.72 17.60 -17.20
CA ARG A 205 26.85 16.97 -16.48
C ARG A 205 27.41 17.87 -15.36
N GLU A 206 27.52 19.15 -15.62
CA GLU A 206 28.04 20.16 -14.71
C GLU A 206 27.15 20.28 -13.48
N ASN A 207 25.84 20.37 -13.70
CA ASN A 207 24.84 20.44 -12.62
C ASN A 207 24.83 19.16 -11.78
N LEU A 208 24.95 18.00 -12.42
CA LEU A 208 25.03 16.73 -11.71
C LEU A 208 26.30 16.64 -10.86
N ALA A 209 27.47 17.03 -11.42
CA ALA A 209 28.73 17.04 -10.67
C ALA A 209 28.68 18.02 -9.48
N GLN A 210 28.07 19.20 -9.65
CA GLN A 210 27.83 20.14 -8.56
C GLN A 210 26.89 19.56 -7.50
N SER A 211 25.82 18.86 -7.91
CA SER A 211 24.90 18.17 -6.99
C SER A 211 25.60 17.08 -6.18
N VAL A 212 26.44 16.26 -6.82
CA VAL A 212 27.25 15.23 -6.14
C VAL A 212 28.14 15.86 -5.06
N LYS A 213 28.89 16.92 -5.40
CA LYS A 213 29.76 17.63 -4.46
C LYS A 213 28.98 18.25 -3.30
N ALA A 214 27.95 19.04 -3.62
CA ALA A 214 27.13 19.70 -2.62
C ALA A 214 26.41 18.69 -1.71
N PHE A 215 25.89 17.58 -2.27
CA PHE A 215 25.29 16.50 -1.50
C PHE A 215 26.27 15.88 -0.50
N SER A 216 27.49 15.58 -0.96
CA SER A 216 28.53 14.99 -0.10
C SER A 216 28.96 15.94 1.00
N GLU A 217 29.15 17.22 0.70
CA GLU A 217 29.52 18.23 1.67
C GLU A 217 28.43 18.44 2.74
N ARG A 218 27.17 18.59 2.33
CA ARG A 218 26.04 18.81 3.25
C ARG A 218 25.70 17.54 4.03
N GLY A 219 25.74 16.37 3.39
CA GLY A 219 25.48 15.07 4.01
C GLY A 219 26.44 14.73 5.14
N ARG A 220 27.66 15.26 5.14
CA ARG A 220 28.61 15.11 6.27
C ARG A 220 28.10 15.76 7.57
N GLY A 221 27.20 16.70 7.50
CA GLY A 221 26.54 17.29 8.68
C GLY A 221 25.32 16.53 9.19
N SER A 222 24.78 15.59 8.42
CA SER A 222 23.55 14.89 8.77
C SER A 222 23.77 13.73 9.73
N GLN A 223 22.77 13.37 10.49
CA GLN A 223 22.72 12.19 11.35
C GLN A 223 21.88 11.08 10.72
N ILE A 224 20.93 11.46 9.87
CA ILE A 224 20.01 10.55 9.21
C ILE A 224 20.02 10.87 7.71
N ILE A 225 20.13 9.84 6.87
CA ILE A 225 19.84 9.94 5.44
C ILE A 225 18.58 9.12 5.16
N MET A 226 17.57 9.77 4.57
CA MET A 226 16.31 9.13 4.26
C MET A 226 16.03 9.15 2.77
N LEU A 227 15.97 7.99 2.14
CA LEU A 227 15.63 7.82 0.73
C LEU A 227 14.11 7.67 0.58
N PRO A 228 13.40 8.70 0.06
CA PRO A 228 11.96 8.64 -0.08
C PRO A 228 11.50 7.68 -1.18
N GLY A 229 10.19 7.42 -1.19
CA GLY A 229 9.51 6.74 -2.28
C GLY A 229 9.34 7.62 -3.51
N GLY A 230 8.96 6.99 -4.61
CA GLY A 230 8.74 7.58 -5.92
C GLY A 230 9.12 6.64 -7.03
N PHE A 231 9.45 7.22 -8.20
CA PHE A 231 9.85 6.52 -9.42
C PHE A 231 11.09 7.18 -10.01
N SER A 232 12.21 7.09 -9.30
CA SER A 232 13.44 7.80 -9.64
C SER A 232 13.99 7.40 -11.01
N GLY A 233 14.15 8.40 -11.90
CA GLY A 233 14.60 8.19 -13.26
C GLY A 233 13.56 7.47 -14.15
N GLY A 234 12.27 7.43 -13.72
CA GLY A 234 11.19 6.78 -14.44
C GLY A 234 11.05 5.27 -14.18
N ASP A 235 11.95 4.67 -13.43
CA ASP A 235 11.97 3.24 -13.08
C ASP A 235 11.86 2.28 -14.29
N GLU A 236 12.40 2.68 -15.42
CA GLU A 236 12.24 1.99 -16.71
C GLU A 236 13.52 1.34 -17.20
N PRO A 237 13.34 0.32 -18.06
CA PRO A 237 12.50 -0.88 -17.95
C PRO A 237 13.13 -1.96 -17.09
N ASP A 238 14.38 -1.76 -16.63
CA ASP A 238 15.24 -2.80 -16.04
C ASP A 238 15.30 -2.69 -14.52
N GLY A 239 14.26 -2.18 -13.88
CA GLY A 239 14.10 -2.15 -12.45
C GLY A 239 14.30 -0.79 -11.78
N SER A 240 13.60 -0.67 -10.67
CA SER A 240 13.46 0.56 -9.90
C SER A 240 14.72 0.96 -9.14
N GLY A 241 14.88 2.26 -8.87
CA GLY A 241 15.96 2.80 -8.03
C GLY A 241 17.35 2.86 -8.70
N LYS A 242 17.47 2.63 -10.00
CA LYS A 242 18.76 2.64 -10.72
C LYS A 242 19.49 3.97 -10.64
N PHE A 243 18.78 5.08 -10.80
CA PHE A 243 19.38 6.41 -10.77
C PHE A 243 19.93 6.73 -9.38
N ILE A 244 19.17 6.43 -8.34
CA ILE A 244 19.64 6.55 -6.93
C ILE A 244 20.89 5.69 -6.73
N THR A 245 20.83 4.42 -7.14
CA THR A 245 21.94 3.48 -6.99
C THR A 245 23.21 3.97 -7.69
N SER A 246 23.09 4.47 -8.92
CA SER A 246 24.23 5.03 -9.67
C SER A 246 24.81 6.26 -8.97
N PHE A 247 23.96 7.15 -8.46
CA PHE A 247 24.38 8.34 -7.73
C PHE A 247 25.14 7.99 -6.44
N PHE A 248 24.63 7.02 -5.66
CA PHE A 248 25.26 6.60 -4.41
C PHE A 248 26.55 5.77 -4.61
N ARG A 249 26.80 5.24 -5.81
CA ARG A 249 28.08 4.58 -6.17
C ARG A 249 29.17 5.57 -6.59
N ASN A 250 28.87 6.85 -6.72
CA ASN A 250 29.89 7.85 -6.90
C ASN A 250 30.83 7.91 -5.68
N ASP A 251 32.15 8.00 -5.91
CA ASP A 251 33.15 7.92 -4.85
C ASP A 251 32.92 8.90 -3.70
N TYR A 252 32.60 10.16 -4.01
CA TYR A 252 32.35 11.19 -2.98
C TYR A 252 31.13 10.87 -2.13
N VAL A 253 30.07 10.34 -2.76
CA VAL A 253 28.83 10.01 -2.07
C VAL A 253 28.99 8.72 -1.25
N SER A 254 29.64 7.69 -1.83
CA SER A 254 29.90 6.42 -1.14
C SER A 254 30.80 6.58 0.07
N GLU A 255 31.84 7.44 -0.04
CA GLU A 255 32.69 7.79 1.09
C GLU A 255 31.89 8.48 2.21
N MET A 256 31.06 9.47 1.87
CA MET A 256 30.21 10.16 2.84
C MET A 256 29.24 9.20 3.54
N VAL A 257 28.66 8.25 2.82
CA VAL A 257 27.80 7.20 3.41
C VAL A 257 28.58 6.29 4.34
N SER A 258 29.79 5.87 3.94
CA SER A 258 30.66 5.05 4.81
C SER A 258 31.04 5.82 6.08
N GLU A 259 31.38 7.11 5.96
CA GLU A 259 31.65 7.97 7.13
C GLU A 259 30.43 8.10 8.04
N LEU A 260 29.23 8.25 7.47
CA LEU A 260 27.98 8.30 8.24
C LEU A 260 27.78 7.04 9.07
N LEU A 261 27.94 5.86 8.45
CA LEU A 261 27.63 4.57 9.08
C LEU A 261 28.76 4.06 9.98
N GLU A 262 30.04 4.21 9.57
CA GLU A 262 31.16 3.61 10.27
C GLU A 262 31.80 4.49 11.34
N LYS A 263 31.73 5.84 11.14
CA LYS A 263 32.43 6.79 12.03
C LYS A 263 31.52 7.66 12.87
N ARG A 264 30.27 7.88 12.43
CA ARG A 264 29.36 8.83 13.06
C ARG A 264 28.10 8.17 13.65
N ASP A 265 28.01 6.84 13.61
CA ASP A 265 26.87 6.07 14.10
C ASP A 265 25.52 6.52 13.52
N GLY A 266 25.56 7.01 12.28
CA GLY A 266 24.37 7.57 11.63
C GLY A 266 23.35 6.50 11.23
N LEU A 267 22.15 6.96 10.88
CA LEU A 267 21.06 6.11 10.43
C LEU A 267 20.74 6.35 8.96
N MET A 268 20.33 5.27 8.27
CA MET A 268 19.73 5.37 6.95
C MET A 268 18.40 4.61 6.89
N CYS A 269 17.45 5.14 6.13
CA CYS A 269 16.24 4.41 5.81
C CYS A 269 15.85 4.64 4.35
N GLY A 270 15.25 3.62 3.74
CA GLY A 270 14.65 3.72 2.42
C GLY A 270 13.23 3.16 2.42
N ILE A 271 12.29 3.94 1.91
CA ILE A 271 10.91 3.53 1.75
C ILE A 271 10.59 3.36 0.27
N CYS A 272 9.98 2.23 -0.09
CA CYS A 272 9.55 1.90 -1.47
C CYS A 272 10.73 2.04 -2.47
N ASN A 273 10.74 3.08 -3.31
CA ASN A 273 11.85 3.34 -4.24
C ASN A 273 13.21 3.52 -3.52
N GLY A 274 13.22 4.13 -2.34
CA GLY A 274 14.40 4.21 -1.48
C GLY A 274 14.89 2.84 -1.02
N PHE A 275 14.00 1.91 -0.67
CA PHE A 275 14.36 0.56 -0.31
C PHE A 275 14.91 -0.23 -1.51
N GLN A 276 14.31 -0.06 -2.69
CA GLN A 276 14.82 -0.65 -3.93
C GLN A 276 16.26 -0.20 -4.22
N ALA A 277 16.60 1.05 -3.91
CA ALA A 277 17.97 1.54 -4.03
C ALA A 277 18.90 0.96 -2.95
N LEU A 278 18.46 0.93 -1.68
CA LEU A 278 19.28 0.39 -0.58
C LEU A 278 19.66 -1.07 -0.79
N ILE A 279 18.73 -1.89 -1.29
CA ILE A 279 19.00 -3.31 -1.54
C ILE A 279 19.97 -3.51 -2.72
N LYS A 280 19.83 -2.72 -3.80
CA LYS A 280 20.74 -2.74 -4.95
C LYS A 280 22.13 -2.22 -4.63
N LEU A 281 22.24 -1.34 -3.63
CA LEU A 281 23.52 -0.88 -3.10
C LEU A 281 24.17 -1.92 -2.17
N GLY A 282 23.37 -2.82 -1.58
CA GLY A 282 23.78 -3.75 -0.54
C GLY A 282 23.81 -3.14 0.86
N LEU A 283 23.39 -1.87 1.02
CA LEU A 283 23.25 -1.22 2.32
C LEU A 283 22.29 -1.99 3.22
N VAL A 284 21.27 -2.59 2.68
CA VAL A 284 20.58 -3.73 3.25
C VAL A 284 20.77 -4.94 2.33
N PRO A 285 21.11 -6.11 2.84
CA PRO A 285 21.28 -6.49 4.24
C PRO A 285 22.72 -6.35 4.79
N PHE A 286 23.70 -5.83 4.03
CA PHE A 286 25.12 -5.94 4.39
C PHE A 286 25.69 -4.76 5.20
N GLY A 287 24.93 -3.65 5.33
CA GLY A 287 25.36 -2.46 6.07
C GLY A 287 26.42 -1.60 5.37
N LYS A 288 26.76 -1.91 4.12
CA LYS A 288 27.76 -1.21 3.30
C LYS A 288 27.43 -1.33 1.82
N ILE A 289 27.98 -0.42 1.01
CA ILE A 289 27.86 -0.50 -0.44
C ILE A 289 28.74 -1.64 -0.95
N VAL A 290 28.12 -2.61 -1.64
CA VAL A 290 28.81 -3.80 -2.21
C VAL A 290 28.64 -3.86 -3.72
N ALA A 291 29.51 -4.61 -4.38
CA ALA A 291 29.37 -4.91 -5.80
C ALA A 291 28.10 -5.74 -6.05
N PRO A 292 27.40 -5.54 -7.17
CA PRO A 292 26.28 -6.39 -7.54
C PRO A 292 26.71 -7.85 -7.72
N SER A 293 25.90 -8.79 -7.22
CA SER A 293 26.10 -10.22 -7.37
C SER A 293 24.75 -10.91 -7.56
N ALA A 294 24.72 -12.00 -8.29
CA ALA A 294 23.52 -12.84 -8.43
C ALA A 294 23.06 -13.47 -7.11
N ALA A 295 23.96 -13.58 -6.13
CA ALA A 295 23.62 -14.07 -4.79
C ALA A 295 23.01 -12.99 -3.86
N ASN A 296 23.04 -11.72 -4.27
CA ASN A 296 22.45 -10.64 -3.47
C ASN A 296 20.93 -10.71 -3.54
N PRO A 297 20.24 -10.33 -2.46
CA PRO A 297 18.79 -10.23 -2.49
C PRO A 297 18.36 -9.06 -3.39
N THR A 298 17.13 -9.10 -3.85
CA THR A 298 16.58 -8.04 -4.70
C THR A 298 15.11 -7.77 -4.39
N LEU A 299 14.65 -6.59 -4.82
CA LEU A 299 13.24 -6.29 -5.01
C LEU A 299 12.95 -6.33 -6.51
N THR A 300 11.98 -7.13 -6.91
CA THR A 300 11.60 -7.32 -8.30
C THR A 300 10.10 -7.10 -8.52
N PHE A 301 9.63 -7.34 -9.74
CA PHE A 301 8.22 -7.18 -10.10
C PHE A 301 7.31 -7.97 -9.16
N ASN A 302 6.18 -7.33 -8.81
CA ASN A 302 5.09 -8.00 -8.12
C ASN A 302 4.69 -9.27 -8.88
N GLU A 303 4.35 -10.33 -8.17
CA GLU A 303 4.01 -11.63 -8.79
C GLU A 303 2.89 -11.52 -9.82
N ILE A 304 1.89 -10.69 -9.54
CA ILE A 304 0.79 -10.44 -10.48
C ILE A 304 1.15 -9.56 -11.67
N GLY A 305 2.42 -9.14 -11.82
CA GLY A 305 2.93 -8.40 -12.98
C GLY A 305 2.39 -6.97 -13.14
N ARG A 306 1.83 -6.36 -12.10
CA ARG A 306 1.29 -4.99 -12.16
C ARG A 306 1.43 -4.24 -10.85
N HIS A 307 1.23 -2.91 -10.94
CA HIS A 307 1.22 -2.02 -9.78
C HIS A 307 0.12 -2.40 -8.78
N GLN A 308 0.48 -2.40 -7.49
CA GLN A 308 -0.43 -2.57 -6.36
C GLN A 308 -0.47 -1.29 -5.54
N SER A 309 -1.68 -0.77 -5.32
CA SER A 309 -1.95 0.36 -4.43
C SER A 309 -3.05 -0.01 -3.47
N ARG A 310 -2.70 -0.27 -2.22
CA ARG A 310 -3.64 -0.71 -1.18
C ARG A 310 -3.10 -0.45 0.22
N LEU A 311 -3.95 -0.60 1.21
CA LEU A 311 -3.55 -0.71 2.60
C LEU A 311 -3.23 -2.17 2.91
N VAL A 312 -2.08 -2.40 3.51
CA VAL A 312 -1.64 -3.71 3.99
C VAL A 312 -1.42 -3.68 5.48
N ARG A 313 -1.47 -4.84 6.09
CA ARG A 313 -1.11 -5.02 7.49
C ARG A 313 0.25 -5.69 7.58
N THR A 314 1.15 -5.12 8.37
CA THR A 314 2.47 -5.68 8.63
C THR A 314 2.67 -5.90 10.12
N ARG A 315 3.42 -6.92 10.49
CA ARG A 315 3.86 -7.16 11.86
C ARG A 315 5.34 -6.82 12.03
N ILE A 316 5.72 -6.41 13.21
CA ILE A 316 7.11 -6.24 13.59
C ILE A 316 7.71 -7.63 13.86
N ALA A 317 8.59 -8.08 12.99
CA ALA A 317 9.28 -9.36 13.13
C ALA A 317 10.54 -9.22 14.01
N SER A 318 11.19 -8.06 13.97
CA SER A 318 12.37 -7.76 14.77
C SER A 318 12.36 -6.32 15.25
N ASN A 319 12.82 -6.09 16.45
CA ASN A 319 13.08 -4.74 17.00
C ASN A 319 14.57 -4.44 17.18
N LEU A 320 15.44 -5.13 16.43
CA LEU A 320 16.88 -4.88 16.40
C LEU A 320 17.20 -3.44 16.02
N SER A 321 16.51 -2.93 15.01
CA SER A 321 16.75 -1.61 14.45
C SER A 321 16.38 -0.48 15.40
N PRO A 322 17.20 0.58 15.52
CA PRO A 322 16.80 1.82 16.19
C PRO A 322 15.49 2.41 15.67
N TRP A 323 15.21 2.27 14.37
CA TRP A 323 13.94 2.67 13.75
C TRP A 323 12.72 1.99 14.36
N LEU A 324 12.88 0.77 14.85
CA LEU A 324 11.82 -0.06 15.41
C LEU A 324 11.87 -0.14 16.94
N SER A 325 12.69 0.69 17.60
CA SER A 325 12.92 0.66 19.04
C SER A 325 11.68 0.98 19.89
N LEU A 326 10.66 1.56 19.30
CA LEU A 326 9.38 1.91 19.98
C LEU A 326 8.26 0.90 19.73
N TYR A 327 8.58 -0.23 19.12
CA TYR A 327 7.63 -1.29 18.84
C TYR A 327 7.96 -2.55 19.62
N GLU A 328 6.91 -3.32 19.91
CA GLU A 328 7.01 -4.67 20.43
C GLU A 328 7.07 -5.68 19.28
N VAL A 329 7.86 -6.76 19.45
CA VAL A 329 7.88 -7.84 18.47
C VAL A 329 6.52 -8.52 18.44
N GLY A 330 5.96 -8.66 17.24
CA GLY A 330 4.61 -9.18 17.05
C GLY A 330 3.53 -8.10 16.90
N GLU A 331 3.82 -6.85 17.25
CA GLU A 331 2.88 -5.74 17.06
C GLU A 331 2.55 -5.56 15.57
N THR A 332 1.29 -5.25 15.23
CA THR A 332 0.83 -5.06 13.86
C THR A 332 0.48 -3.61 13.58
N VAL A 333 0.82 -3.15 12.39
CA VAL A 333 0.49 -1.80 11.90
C VAL A 333 -0.12 -1.88 10.51
N VAL A 334 -1.01 -0.95 10.20
CA VAL A 334 -1.55 -0.78 8.84
C VAL A 334 -0.74 0.30 8.12
N VAL A 335 -0.33 0.01 6.90
CA VAL A 335 0.50 0.91 6.11
C VAL A 335 0.07 0.88 4.64
N PRO A 336 0.03 2.03 3.93
CA PRO A 336 -0.23 2.04 2.51
C PRO A 336 0.99 1.57 1.72
N ILE A 337 0.76 0.83 0.64
CA ILE A 337 1.74 0.49 -0.38
C ILE A 337 1.33 1.06 -1.73
N SER A 338 2.31 1.30 -2.60
CA SER A 338 2.09 1.78 -3.97
C SER A 338 3.33 1.46 -4.81
N HIS A 339 3.37 0.28 -5.42
CA HIS A 339 4.54 -0.20 -6.16
C HIS A 339 4.21 -1.27 -7.21
N GLY A 340 5.00 -1.31 -8.29
CA GLY A 340 5.03 -2.40 -9.27
C GLY A 340 6.14 -3.42 -9.01
N GLU A 341 7.19 -2.99 -8.29
CA GLU A 341 8.36 -3.78 -7.93
C GLU A 341 8.57 -3.74 -6.41
N GLY A 342 7.91 -4.63 -5.68
CA GLY A 342 8.02 -4.72 -4.22
C GLY A 342 8.31 -6.12 -3.72
N ARG A 343 8.45 -7.08 -4.63
CA ARG A 343 8.67 -8.49 -4.32
C ARG A 343 10.09 -8.74 -3.85
N PHE A 344 10.24 -9.01 -2.56
CA PHE A 344 11.52 -9.40 -1.98
C PHE A 344 11.84 -10.86 -2.35
N VAL A 345 13.05 -11.06 -2.90
CA VAL A 345 13.57 -12.36 -3.31
C VAL A 345 14.99 -12.50 -2.83
N CYS A 346 15.32 -13.63 -2.21
CA CYS A 346 16.69 -14.02 -1.85
C CYS A 346 16.81 -15.55 -1.80
N GLY A 347 18.07 -16.05 -1.78
CA GLY A 347 18.34 -17.46 -1.59
C GLY A 347 18.03 -17.90 -0.15
N GLU A 348 17.71 -19.19 0.03
CA GLU A 348 17.32 -19.81 1.31
C GLU A 348 18.39 -19.63 2.40
N GLU A 349 19.68 -19.82 2.07
CA GLU A 349 20.79 -19.65 3.02
C GLU A 349 20.87 -18.21 3.55
N LEU A 350 20.70 -17.23 2.65
CA LEU A 350 20.67 -15.82 3.05
C LEU A 350 19.47 -15.51 3.91
N LEU A 351 18.28 -16.00 3.54
CA LEU A 351 17.04 -15.79 4.30
C LEU A 351 17.18 -16.34 5.73
N ALA A 352 17.69 -17.56 5.88
CA ALA A 352 17.97 -18.17 7.17
C ALA A 352 18.96 -17.34 8.01
N SER A 353 20.02 -16.82 7.36
CA SER A 353 20.98 -15.92 8.02
C SER A 353 20.32 -14.61 8.49
N LEU A 354 19.50 -13.99 7.64
CA LEU A 354 18.78 -12.76 7.99
C LEU A 354 17.83 -12.98 9.18
N ALA A 355 17.15 -14.12 9.19
CA ALA A 355 16.24 -14.50 10.29
C ALA A 355 17.02 -14.70 11.60
N ALA A 356 18.10 -15.47 11.57
CA ALA A 356 18.93 -15.75 12.74
C ALA A 356 19.56 -14.49 13.34
N ASN A 357 19.92 -13.51 12.51
CA ASN A 357 20.53 -12.26 12.91
C ASN A 357 19.50 -11.16 13.28
N GLY A 358 18.20 -11.44 13.19
CA GLY A 358 17.14 -10.46 13.47
C GLY A 358 17.05 -9.34 12.43
N GLN A 359 17.54 -9.56 11.21
CA GLN A 359 17.54 -8.58 10.13
C GLN A 359 16.21 -8.54 9.35
N ILE A 360 15.32 -9.52 9.51
CA ILE A 360 13.97 -9.46 9.00
C ILE A 360 13.16 -8.56 9.94
N ALA A 361 12.88 -7.35 9.47
CA ALA A 361 12.29 -6.29 10.28
C ALA A 361 10.78 -6.41 10.38
N THR A 362 10.11 -6.61 9.24
CA THR A 362 8.66 -6.63 9.12
C THR A 362 8.19 -7.71 8.14
N GLN A 363 7.01 -8.30 8.43
CA GLN A 363 6.35 -9.28 7.56
C GLN A 363 4.89 -8.87 7.31
N TYR A 364 4.37 -9.17 6.12
CA TYR A 364 2.95 -9.05 5.81
C TYR A 364 2.12 -10.06 6.60
N VAL A 365 0.93 -9.64 7.02
CA VAL A 365 0.00 -10.47 7.80
C VAL A 365 -1.44 -10.29 7.33
N ASP A 366 -2.26 -11.32 7.58
CA ASP A 366 -3.70 -11.29 7.38
C ASP A 366 -4.42 -10.40 8.42
N LEU A 367 -5.75 -10.37 8.37
CA LEU A 367 -6.55 -9.59 9.32
C LEU A 367 -6.48 -10.09 10.75
N ASP A 368 -6.10 -11.35 10.96
CA ASP A 368 -5.90 -11.97 12.28
C ASP A 368 -4.46 -11.81 12.80
N GLY A 369 -3.56 -11.19 12.01
CA GLY A 369 -2.16 -10.99 12.34
C GLY A 369 -1.27 -12.22 12.11
N ARG A 370 -1.74 -13.20 11.29
CA ARG A 370 -0.96 -14.37 10.90
C ARG A 370 -0.14 -14.03 9.66
N VAL A 371 1.12 -14.43 9.66
CA VAL A 371 1.99 -14.31 8.47
C VAL A 371 1.44 -15.20 7.36
N THR A 372 1.36 -14.68 6.14
CA THR A 372 0.71 -15.39 5.03
C THR A 372 1.35 -15.07 3.68
N MET A 373 1.33 -16.06 2.77
CA MET A 373 1.69 -15.89 1.37
C MET A 373 0.48 -15.57 0.48
N ASP A 374 -0.72 -15.48 1.06
CA ASP A 374 -1.91 -15.11 0.32
C ASP A 374 -1.73 -13.70 -0.31
N ILE A 375 -1.98 -13.61 -1.61
CA ILE A 375 -1.79 -12.39 -2.40
C ILE A 375 -2.66 -11.22 -1.94
N ASP A 376 -3.76 -11.49 -1.25
CA ASP A 376 -4.61 -10.45 -0.68
C ASP A 376 -3.93 -9.71 0.48
N TYR A 377 -2.95 -10.33 1.12
CA TYR A 377 -2.24 -9.78 2.27
C TYR A 377 -0.74 -9.58 2.02
N ASN A 378 -0.13 -10.41 1.18
CA ASN A 378 1.25 -10.28 0.67
C ASN A 378 1.20 -9.92 -0.84
N PRO A 379 0.78 -8.71 -1.19
CA PRO A 379 0.33 -8.36 -2.54
C PRO A 379 1.44 -8.30 -3.59
N ASN A 380 2.68 -8.40 -3.19
CA ASN A 380 3.83 -8.47 -4.10
C ASN A 380 4.39 -9.90 -4.28
N GLY A 381 3.99 -10.86 -3.43
CA GLY A 381 4.53 -12.22 -3.47
C GLY A 381 5.94 -12.35 -2.88
N SER A 382 6.30 -11.51 -1.91
CA SER A 382 7.60 -11.58 -1.22
C SER A 382 7.79 -12.90 -0.51
N VAL A 383 9.01 -13.48 -0.60
CA VAL A 383 9.36 -14.72 0.08
C VAL A 383 9.12 -14.56 1.60
N ASP A 384 8.52 -15.59 2.22
CA ASP A 384 8.12 -15.59 3.64
C ASP A 384 7.45 -14.31 4.11
N ALA A 385 6.68 -13.68 3.22
CA ALA A 385 5.96 -12.45 3.47
C ALA A 385 6.85 -11.28 3.97
N VAL A 386 8.14 -11.28 3.67
CA VAL A 386 9.08 -10.22 4.09
C VAL A 386 8.70 -8.89 3.44
N GLU A 387 8.44 -7.88 4.28
CA GLU A 387 8.10 -6.51 3.84
C GLU A 387 9.29 -5.55 3.99
N GLY A 388 10.12 -5.75 5.00
CA GLY A 388 11.28 -4.92 5.26
C GLY A 388 12.41 -5.65 5.96
N ILE A 389 13.64 -5.21 5.69
CA ILE A 389 14.88 -5.78 6.25
C ILE A 389 15.83 -4.68 6.73
N THR A 390 16.81 -5.09 7.56
CA THR A 390 17.84 -4.18 8.09
C THR A 390 19.26 -4.60 7.75
N SER A 391 20.22 -3.68 7.99
CA SER A 391 21.65 -4.02 8.14
C SER A 391 21.88 -4.90 9.38
N PRO A 392 23.07 -5.55 9.50
CA PRO A 392 23.35 -6.43 10.65
C PRO A 392 23.26 -5.74 12.02
N ASP A 393 23.56 -4.45 12.08
CA ASP A 393 23.44 -3.62 13.27
C ASP A 393 22.10 -2.87 13.40
N GLY A 394 21.22 -3.02 12.43
CA GLY A 394 19.90 -2.39 12.39
C GLY A 394 19.89 -0.91 12.03
N ARG A 395 21.02 -0.26 11.79
CA ARG A 395 21.10 1.19 11.51
C ARG A 395 20.58 1.57 10.13
N VAL A 396 20.70 0.68 9.16
CA VAL A 396 20.07 0.84 7.85
C VAL A 396 18.78 0.03 7.82
N PHE A 397 17.68 0.64 7.42
CA PHE A 397 16.36 0.00 7.34
C PHE A 397 15.72 0.25 5.99
N GLY A 398 15.22 -0.80 5.37
CA GLY A 398 14.47 -0.73 4.13
C GLY A 398 13.10 -1.40 4.25
N LYS A 399 12.05 -0.76 3.75
CA LYS A 399 10.68 -1.29 3.73
C LYS A 399 9.88 -0.79 2.54
N MET A 400 8.84 -1.54 2.14
CA MET A 400 7.99 -1.16 1.01
C MET A 400 6.83 -0.25 1.41
N GLY A 401 6.30 -0.41 2.61
CA GLY A 401 5.15 0.36 3.07
C GLY A 401 5.50 1.81 3.46
N HIS A 402 4.62 2.73 3.06
CA HIS A 402 4.80 4.18 3.20
C HIS A 402 4.34 4.68 4.58
N SER A 403 5.16 4.49 5.60
CA SER A 403 4.86 4.97 6.96
C SER A 403 4.86 6.50 7.08
N GLU A 404 5.43 7.23 6.11
CA GLU A 404 5.39 8.70 6.04
C GLU A 404 4.04 9.24 5.60
N ARG A 405 3.23 8.43 4.89
CA ARG A 405 1.91 8.85 4.42
C ARG A 405 0.87 8.75 5.52
N THR A 406 1.01 9.59 6.52
CA THR A 406 0.15 9.64 7.69
C THR A 406 -0.40 11.05 7.92
N GLY A 407 -1.62 11.13 8.44
CA GLY A 407 -2.25 12.40 8.79
C GLY A 407 -3.64 12.19 9.37
N SER A 408 -4.10 13.11 10.20
CA SER A 408 -5.48 13.07 10.72
C SER A 408 -6.47 13.12 9.57
N ASN A 409 -7.42 12.21 9.55
CA ASN A 409 -8.47 12.07 8.54
C ASN A 409 -7.99 11.74 7.11
N LEU A 410 -6.76 11.26 6.93
CA LEU A 410 -6.27 10.88 5.61
C LEU A 410 -7.01 9.64 5.08
N TYR A 411 -7.31 8.67 5.94
CA TYR A 411 -8.01 7.43 5.60
C TYR A 411 -9.23 7.27 6.53
N LYS A 412 -10.31 7.98 6.26
CA LYS A 412 -11.47 8.09 7.17
C LYS A 412 -12.17 6.78 7.49
N ASN A 413 -12.18 5.84 6.54
CA ASN A 413 -12.93 4.59 6.66
C ASN A 413 -12.06 3.38 7.02
N VAL A 414 -10.81 3.61 7.41
CA VAL A 414 -9.91 2.53 7.81
C VAL A 414 -9.71 2.57 9.31
N PRO A 415 -10.17 1.52 10.03
CA PRO A 415 -10.03 1.46 11.48
C PRO A 415 -8.59 1.11 11.86
N SER A 416 -7.72 2.08 11.99
CA SER A 416 -6.43 1.93 12.66
C SER A 416 -5.77 3.27 12.95
N ALA A 417 -4.86 3.28 13.89
CA ALA A 417 -4.01 4.42 14.15
C ALA A 417 -2.85 4.45 13.15
N TYR A 418 -2.61 5.61 12.54
CA TYR A 418 -1.44 5.84 11.72
C TYR A 418 -0.23 6.08 12.60
N ASP A 419 0.88 5.47 12.22
CA ASP A 419 2.00 5.28 13.11
C ASP A 419 3.27 5.95 12.58
N LEU A 420 3.76 6.94 13.32
CA LEU A 420 5.01 7.66 13.04
C LEU A 420 6.18 7.15 13.89
N ARG A 421 6.01 6.07 14.66
CA ARG A 421 7.03 5.61 15.61
C ARG A 421 8.35 5.23 14.96
N ILE A 422 8.38 4.84 13.69
CA ILE A 422 9.66 4.63 12.99
C ILE A 422 10.51 5.90 12.96
N PHE A 423 9.90 7.07 12.69
CA PHE A 423 10.59 8.36 12.68
C PHE A 423 10.96 8.80 14.09
N GLN A 424 10.06 8.58 15.05
CA GLN A 424 10.31 8.85 16.48
C GLN A 424 11.42 7.96 17.03
N GLY A 425 11.50 6.68 16.65
CA GLY A 425 12.58 5.77 17.03
C GLY A 425 13.94 6.25 16.53
N ALA A 426 14.00 6.70 15.27
CA ALA A 426 15.22 7.26 14.70
C ALA A 426 15.68 8.55 15.43
N VAL A 427 14.76 9.45 15.76
CA VAL A 427 15.06 10.64 16.51
C VAL A 427 15.52 10.31 17.94
N ARG A 428 14.80 9.41 18.60
CA ARG A 428 15.14 8.95 19.96
C ARG A 428 16.53 8.32 20.05
N TYR A 429 16.96 7.62 19.02
CA TYR A 429 18.30 7.02 18.94
C TYR A 429 19.39 8.06 19.22
N PHE A 430 19.25 9.30 18.73
CA PHE A 430 20.21 10.37 18.95
C PHE A 430 19.95 11.18 20.23
N SER A 431 18.75 11.13 20.78
CA SER A 431 18.35 12.03 21.88
C SER A 431 18.66 11.47 23.27
N PHE A 432 18.67 10.14 23.42
CA PHE A 432 18.79 9.49 24.75
C PHE A 432 19.86 8.41 24.83
#